data_25c87f24c38a1a5352cf073ab70c4619
#
_entry.id   25c87f24c38a1a5352cf073ab70c4619
#
_cell.length_a   1.000
_cell.length_b   1.000
_cell.length_c   1.000
_cell.angle_alpha   90.00
_cell.angle_beta   90.00
_cell.angle_gamma   90.00
#
_symmetry.space_group_name_H-M   'P 1'
#
loop_
_entity.id
_entity.type
_entity.pdbx_description
1 polymer ?
#
loop_
_entity_poly.entity_id
_entity_poly.type
_entity_poly.pdbx_seq_one_letter_code
_entity_poly.pdbx_strand_id
1 'polypeptide(L)'
;MWTLDPIDGTKGFLRGEQYAVCLALLVDSSVEVGVIGCPNLPLDPQKPDGQRGCLFIAVRGQGTEQVRSRLVIILTEFYLLILLY
;
A
#
# COMPACT_ATOMS: atom_id res chain seq x y z
N MET A 1 17.00 -0.04 -7.64
CA MET A 1 15.88 -0.47 -8.51
C MET A 1 14.60 -0.51 -7.71
N TRP A 2 13.57 0.07 -8.21
CA TRP A 2 12.23 -0.04 -7.63
C TRP A 2 11.47 -1.20 -8.24
N THR A 3 10.77 -1.96 -7.43
CA THR A 3 9.81 -2.95 -7.90
C THR A 3 8.44 -2.63 -7.36
N LEU A 4 7.43 -2.93 -8.14
CA LEU A 4 6.05 -2.60 -7.80
C LEU A 4 5.14 -3.79 -8.09
N ASP A 5 4.39 -4.22 -7.08
CA ASP A 5 3.26 -5.14 -7.23
C ASP A 5 1.99 -4.29 -7.10
N PRO A 6 1.29 -4.08 -8.21
CA PRO A 6 0.24 -3.07 -8.26
C PRO A 6 -1.01 -3.43 -7.46
N ILE A 7 -1.42 -4.67 -7.50
CA ILE A 7 -2.62 -5.12 -6.81
C ILE A 7 -2.39 -6.54 -6.32
N ASP A 8 -1.99 -6.64 -5.07
CA ASP A 8 -1.95 -7.91 -4.36
C ASP A 8 -3.32 -8.16 -3.74
N GLY A 9 -3.88 -9.33 -3.96
CA GLY A 9 -5.23 -9.65 -3.56
C GLY A 9 -6.27 -9.20 -4.58
N THR A 10 -6.08 -9.58 -5.85
CA THR A 10 -6.96 -9.19 -6.96
C THR A 10 -8.43 -9.51 -6.71
N LYS A 11 -8.73 -10.65 -6.10
CA LYS A 11 -10.11 -11.03 -5.76
C LYS A 11 -10.73 -10.05 -4.76
N GLY A 12 -9.96 -9.64 -3.74
CA GLY A 12 -10.40 -8.64 -2.79
C GLY A 12 -10.65 -7.29 -3.45
N PHE A 13 -9.76 -6.87 -4.35
CA PHE A 13 -9.93 -5.63 -5.11
C PHE A 13 -11.23 -5.63 -5.91
N LEU A 14 -11.49 -6.70 -6.67
CA LEU A 14 -12.69 -6.81 -7.51
C LEU A 14 -13.99 -6.83 -6.70
N ARG A 15 -13.93 -7.30 -5.45
CA ARG A 15 -15.09 -7.33 -4.55
C ARG A 15 -15.21 -6.09 -3.66
N GLY A 16 -14.32 -5.11 -3.79
CA GLY A 16 -14.25 -3.96 -2.89
C GLY A 16 -13.76 -4.31 -1.48
N GLU A 17 -13.09 -5.45 -1.34
CA GLU A 17 -12.53 -5.92 -0.07
C GLU A 17 -11.07 -5.49 0.08
N GLN A 18 -10.31 -6.19 0.95
CA GLN A 18 -8.91 -5.89 1.17
C GLN A 18 -8.05 -6.21 -0.05
N TYR A 19 -7.16 -5.31 -0.37
CA TYR A 19 -6.09 -5.49 -1.33
C TYR A 19 -4.91 -4.60 -0.93
N ALA A 20 -3.76 -4.82 -1.55
CA ALA A 20 -2.58 -4.04 -1.26
C ALA A 20 -1.84 -3.64 -2.53
N VAL A 21 -1.18 -2.50 -2.47
CA VAL A 21 -0.19 -2.04 -3.46
C VAL A 21 1.16 -2.06 -2.77
N CYS A 22 2.11 -2.78 -3.33
CA CYS A 22 3.42 -2.97 -2.72
C CYS A 22 4.52 -2.37 -3.58
N LEU A 23 5.38 -1.57 -2.95
CA LEU A 23 6.52 -0.93 -3.59
C LEU A 23 7.78 -1.25 -2.78
N ALA A 24 8.85 -1.63 -3.44
CA ALA A 24 10.12 -1.89 -2.79
C ALA A 24 11.26 -1.24 -3.54
N LEU A 25 12.19 -0.65 -2.79
CA LEU A 25 13.46 -0.19 -3.32
C LEU A 25 14.54 -1.22 -3.01
N LEU A 26 15.19 -1.72 -4.06
CA LEU A 26 16.31 -2.65 -3.94
C LEU A 26 17.62 -1.94 -4.30
N VAL A 27 18.59 -2.11 -3.43
CA VAL A 27 19.96 -1.65 -3.65
C VAL A 27 20.89 -2.84 -3.43
N ASP A 28 21.70 -3.18 -4.42
CA ASP A 28 22.62 -4.33 -4.38
C ASP A 28 21.93 -5.63 -3.94
N SER A 29 20.75 -5.90 -4.51
CA SER A 29 19.91 -7.08 -4.22
C SER A 29 19.36 -7.14 -2.79
N SER A 30 19.42 -6.05 -2.05
CA SER A 30 18.81 -5.94 -0.72
C SER A 30 17.65 -4.96 -0.75
N VAL A 31 16.57 -5.30 -0.06
CA VAL A 31 15.43 -4.39 0.12
C VAL A 31 15.79 -3.34 1.15
N GLU A 32 15.83 -2.08 0.75
CA GLU A 32 16.17 -0.95 1.62
C GLU A 32 14.94 -0.20 2.09
N VAL A 33 13.91 -0.10 1.26
CA VAL A 33 12.65 0.55 1.57
C VAL A 33 11.52 -0.34 1.10
N GLY A 34 10.53 -0.52 1.96
CA GLY A 34 9.28 -1.20 1.61
C GLY A 34 8.09 -0.31 1.92
N VAL A 35 7.15 -0.25 1.00
CA VAL A 35 5.91 0.51 1.19
C VAL A 35 4.75 -0.39 0.82
N ILE A 36 3.76 -0.50 1.71
CA ILE A 36 2.53 -1.24 1.46
C ILE A 36 1.35 -0.30 1.67
N GLY A 37 0.62 -0.06 0.60
CA GLY A 37 -0.61 0.70 0.65
C GLY A 37 -1.81 -0.22 0.75
N CYS A 38 -2.65 0.01 1.76
CA CYS A 38 -3.85 -0.77 2.01
C CYS A 38 -5.07 0.16 2.02
N PRO A 39 -5.65 0.46 0.85
CA PRO A 39 -6.69 1.50 0.76
C PRO A 39 -7.98 1.16 1.51
N ASN A 40 -8.28 -0.12 1.69
CA ASN A 40 -9.51 -0.57 2.34
C ASN A 40 -9.30 -1.07 3.76
N LEU A 41 -8.09 -0.92 4.32
CA LEU A 41 -7.82 -1.32 5.69
C LEU A 41 -8.29 -0.23 6.65
N PRO A 42 -9.11 -0.56 7.68
CA PRO A 42 -9.49 0.41 8.70
C PRO A 42 -8.26 0.96 9.42
N LEU A 43 -8.23 2.27 9.67
CA LEU A 43 -7.16 2.91 10.43
C LEU A 43 -7.12 2.40 11.87
N ASP A 44 -8.29 2.19 12.46
CA ASP A 44 -8.46 1.66 13.80
C ASP A 44 -9.18 0.32 13.72
N PRO A 45 -8.53 -0.79 14.09
CA PRO A 45 -9.16 -2.11 14.05
C PRO A 45 -10.41 -2.22 14.91
N GLN A 46 -10.54 -1.38 15.95
CA GLN A 46 -11.71 -1.35 16.81
C GLN A 46 -12.87 -0.55 16.21
N LYS A 47 -12.65 0.15 15.13
CA LYS A 47 -13.66 0.93 14.40
C LYS A 47 -13.71 0.53 12.95
N PRO A 48 -14.21 -0.69 12.63
CA PRO A 48 -14.19 -1.20 11.26
C PRO A 48 -15.01 -0.36 10.26
N ASP A 49 -15.98 0.42 10.75
CA ASP A 49 -16.78 1.33 9.93
C ASP A 49 -16.22 2.75 9.88
N GLY A 50 -15.03 2.98 10.48
CA GLY A 50 -14.37 4.27 10.47
C GLY A 50 -13.59 4.54 9.18
N GLN A 51 -12.67 5.48 9.27
CA GLN A 51 -11.82 5.84 8.13
C GLN A 51 -10.98 4.65 7.69
N ARG A 52 -10.80 4.51 6.39
CA ARG A 52 -10.01 3.47 5.76
C ARG A 52 -8.85 4.08 4.98
N GLY A 53 -7.83 3.28 4.78
CA GLY A 53 -6.63 3.66 4.04
C GLY A 53 -5.42 3.77 4.95
N CYS A 54 -4.57 2.74 4.91
CA CYS A 54 -3.33 2.68 5.67
C CYS A 54 -2.15 2.58 4.72
N LEU A 55 -1.06 3.26 5.08
CA LEU A 55 0.23 3.13 4.42
C LEU A 55 1.23 2.65 5.46
N PHE A 56 1.95 1.59 5.14
CA PHE A 56 3.03 1.07 5.97
C PHE A 56 4.34 1.33 5.25
N ILE A 57 5.27 1.99 5.94
CA ILE A 57 6.59 2.32 5.39
C ILE A 57 7.64 1.72 6.29
N ALA A 58 8.50 0.92 5.71
CA ALA A 58 9.66 0.35 6.40
C ALA A 58 10.94 0.79 5.70
N VAL A 59 11.87 1.30 6.47
CA VAL A 59 13.22 1.61 6.00
C VAL A 59 14.19 0.74 6.77
N ARG A 60 15.12 0.10 6.05
CA ARG A 60 16.08 -0.81 6.65
C ARG A 60 16.78 -0.17 7.84
N GLY A 61 16.75 -0.85 8.98
CA GLY A 61 17.36 -0.39 10.22
C GLY A 61 16.57 0.66 11.00
N GLN A 62 15.39 1.11 10.49
CA GLN A 62 14.60 2.15 11.14
C GLN A 62 13.21 1.67 11.59
N GLY A 63 12.89 0.39 11.37
CA GLY A 63 11.59 -0.16 11.73
C GLY A 63 10.50 0.18 10.72
N THR A 64 9.26 0.01 11.15
CA THR A 64 8.09 0.19 10.29
C THR A 64 7.14 1.21 10.94
N GLU A 65 6.64 2.13 10.13
CA GLU A 65 5.63 3.11 10.55
C GLU A 65 4.33 2.89 9.81
N GLN A 66 3.23 3.05 10.52
CA GLN A 66 1.91 3.14 9.92
C GLN A 66 1.55 4.60 9.76
N VAL A 67 1.22 5.00 8.54
CA VAL A 67 0.87 6.37 8.21
C VAL A 67 -0.59 6.43 7.80
N ARG A 68 -1.30 7.38 8.37
CA ARG A 68 -2.64 7.75 7.95
C ARG A 68 -2.54 8.51 6.63
N SER A 69 -3.27 8.10 5.58
CA SER A 69 -3.06 8.85 4.37
C SER A 69 -4.22 8.82 3.36
N ARG A 70 -4.74 10.00 3.08
CA ARG A 70 -5.41 10.29 1.80
C ARG A 70 -4.49 10.05 0.61
N LEU A 71 -3.17 10.12 0.82
CA LEU A 71 -2.16 9.84 -0.18
C LEU A 71 -2.27 8.41 -0.72
N VAL A 72 -2.65 7.44 0.11
CA VAL A 72 -2.81 6.04 -0.31
C VAL A 72 -3.88 5.93 -1.39
N ILE A 73 -5.03 6.57 -1.19
CA ILE A 73 -6.12 6.56 -2.16
C ILE A 73 -5.69 7.26 -3.45
N ILE A 74 -5.06 8.42 -3.34
CA ILE A 74 -4.56 9.18 -4.49
C ILE A 74 -3.52 8.39 -5.28
N LEU A 75 -2.54 7.78 -4.59
CA LEU A 75 -1.52 6.96 -5.25
C LEU A 75 -2.11 5.73 -5.91
N THR A 76 -3.09 5.09 -5.28
CA THR A 76 -3.77 3.92 -5.84
C THR A 76 -4.58 4.29 -7.08
N GLU A 77 -5.33 5.40 -7.03
CA GLU A 77 -6.08 5.90 -8.18
C GLU A 77 -5.16 6.29 -9.33
N PHE A 78 -4.06 6.98 -9.02
CA PHE A 78 -3.05 7.36 -10.00
C PHE A 78 -2.41 6.13 -10.64
N TYR A 79 -2.15 5.11 -9.86
CA TYR A 79 -1.57 3.86 -10.32
C TYR A 79 -2.53 3.07 -11.20
N LEU A 80 -3.81 3.00 -10.81
CA LEU A 80 -4.86 2.39 -11.62
C LEU A 80 -4.99 3.10 -12.98
N LEU A 81 -4.87 4.41 -13.01
CA LEU A 81 -4.85 5.19 -14.24
C LEU A 81 -3.68 4.79 -15.15
N ILE A 82 -2.48 4.58 -14.58
CA ILE A 82 -1.32 4.13 -15.34
C ILE A 82 -1.52 2.72 -15.90
N LEU A 83 -2.12 1.82 -15.13
CA LEU A 83 -2.40 0.46 -15.58
C LEU A 83 -3.44 0.38 -16.70
N LEU A 84 -4.38 1.33 -16.74
CA LEU A 84 -5.42 1.40 -17.76
C LEU A 84 -4.92 2.00 -19.09
N TYR A 85 -3.74 2.55 -19.09
CA TYR A 85 -3.05 3.04 -20.27
C TYR A 85 -2.02 2.02 -20.78
#